data_120ca917e279a5bab27da38447d2fed2
#
_entry.id   120ca917e279a5bab27da38447d2fed2
#
_cell.length_a   1.000
_cell.length_b   1.000
_cell.length_c   1.000
_cell.angle_alpha   90.00
_cell.angle_beta   90.00
_cell.angle_gamma   90.00
#
_symmetry.space_group_name_H-M   'P 1'
#
loop_
_entity.id
_entity.type
_entity.pdbx_description
1 polymer ?
#
loop_
_entity_poly.entity_id
_entity_poly.type
_entity_poly.pdbx_seq_one_letter_code
_entity_poly.pdbx_strand_id
1 'polypeptide(L)'
;MKPSRSRYFVVSIFFFFMLLHQSDKLLIGPLTTPIMETFDINEAQMGAVFTGALLVGALLFPVWGFLYDRFARPKLLALASFIWGSTTWLSAIAPTYPAFVVTRASTGIDDSSYPGIFSLIADYFSPKSRGKVYGLLQLTQPLGYMMGMILALILGQAIGWRGVFYITGTLGVLLAIVIFFGVRDLPRGRSEPELAGVEHLTAHRFDWQTVKKLFRKRSLLFLYVQGFFGVFPWNVITYWFFRYLETERDYDETAVLITMSIAILFMTLGYEAGGAAGDYMFKRTPRGRILVSTVGVVMGAIFLALALSIPVEKQILFGVIVSVAAFFMPFASPNVIASVYDVTLPEVRSTALSVQYAIESAGAALAPFIAGIIATNATLGVAILVVSISAWILDALFFGLTARVIPADISTLRSQLRQRAEEEMLEQPTNPTPNPT
;
A
#
# COMPACT_ATOMS: atom_id res chain seq x y z
N MET A 1 -26.05 -13.02 23.51
CA MET A 1 -24.65 -12.52 23.67
C MET A 1 -24.59 -11.04 23.31
N LYS A 2 -24.13 -10.19 24.20
CA LYS A 2 -24.04 -8.73 23.95
C LYS A 2 -23.10 -8.45 22.78
N PRO A 3 -23.57 -7.89 21.66
CA PRO A 3 -22.77 -7.78 20.40
C PRO A 3 -21.62 -6.76 20.47
N SER A 4 -21.52 -5.96 21.54
CA SER A 4 -20.60 -4.83 21.57
C SER A 4 -19.13 -5.17 21.88
N ARG A 5 -18.85 -6.17 22.71
CA ARG A 5 -17.46 -6.53 23.06
C ARG A 5 -16.73 -7.29 21.95
N SER A 6 -17.41 -8.13 21.18
CA SER A 6 -16.79 -8.96 20.14
C SER A 6 -16.25 -8.14 18.95
N ARG A 7 -16.95 -7.08 18.50
CA ARG A 7 -16.51 -6.27 17.33
C ARG A 7 -15.27 -5.43 17.61
N TYR A 8 -15.16 -4.84 18.82
CA TYR A 8 -13.97 -4.06 19.18
C TYR A 8 -12.75 -4.97 19.38
N PHE A 9 -12.95 -6.16 19.93
CA PHE A 9 -11.89 -7.17 20.04
C PHE A 9 -11.35 -7.55 18.65
N VAL A 10 -12.22 -7.77 17.66
CA VAL A 10 -11.82 -8.08 16.29
C VAL A 10 -11.03 -6.93 15.65
N VAL A 11 -11.48 -5.68 15.82
CA VAL A 11 -10.73 -4.51 15.33
C VAL A 11 -9.36 -4.40 15.99
N SER A 12 -9.29 -4.59 17.32
CA SER A 12 -8.01 -4.53 18.04
C SER A 12 -7.03 -5.60 17.52
N ILE A 13 -7.49 -6.85 17.34
CA ILE A 13 -6.64 -7.91 16.80
C ILE A 13 -6.10 -7.53 15.41
N PHE A 14 -6.96 -7.07 14.49
CA PHE A 14 -6.51 -6.71 13.16
C PHE A 14 -5.70 -5.42 13.12
N PHE A 15 -5.93 -4.49 14.05
CA PHE A 15 -5.05 -3.35 14.24
C PHE A 15 -3.63 -3.79 14.62
N PHE A 16 -3.48 -4.66 15.61
CA PHE A 16 -2.17 -5.18 16.00
C PHE A 16 -1.54 -6.07 14.92
N PHE A 17 -2.34 -6.89 14.23
CA PHE A 17 -1.85 -7.68 13.10
C PHE A 17 -1.27 -6.76 12.01
N MET A 18 -2.05 -5.78 11.54
CA MET A 18 -1.60 -4.85 10.51
C MET A 18 -0.41 -4.00 10.97
N LEU A 19 -0.41 -3.55 12.22
CA LEU A 19 0.68 -2.76 12.80
C LEU A 19 2.00 -3.55 12.79
N LEU A 20 1.99 -4.78 13.32
CA LEU A 20 3.17 -5.64 13.38
C LEU A 20 3.63 -6.08 12.00
N HIS A 21 2.69 -6.39 11.12
CA HIS A 21 3.01 -6.77 9.74
C HIS A 21 3.62 -5.60 8.95
N GLN A 22 3.10 -4.38 9.08
CA GLN A 22 3.71 -3.20 8.46
C GLN A 22 5.08 -2.87 9.09
N SER A 23 5.24 -3.13 10.39
CA SER A 23 6.51 -3.03 11.08
C SER A 23 7.55 -3.99 10.49
N ASP A 24 7.20 -5.26 10.28
CA ASP A 24 8.09 -6.28 9.70
C ASP A 24 8.56 -5.93 8.28
N LYS A 25 7.70 -5.30 7.50
CA LYS A 25 8.05 -4.82 6.15
C LYS A 25 9.19 -3.81 6.16
N LEU A 26 9.22 -2.89 7.13
CA LEU A 26 10.25 -1.87 7.19
C LEU A 26 11.51 -2.32 7.95
N LEU A 27 11.45 -3.37 8.78
CA LEU A 27 12.62 -3.90 9.49
C LEU A 27 13.82 -4.16 8.58
N ILE A 28 13.57 -4.65 7.37
CA ILE A 28 14.62 -5.05 6.45
C ILE A 28 15.44 -3.85 5.93
N GLY A 29 14.83 -2.66 5.84
CA GLY A 29 15.54 -1.44 5.41
C GLY A 29 16.69 -1.08 6.36
N PRO A 30 16.42 -0.77 7.64
CA PRO A 30 17.46 -0.49 8.63
C PRO A 30 18.42 -1.65 8.90
N LEU A 31 17.99 -2.90 8.70
CA LEU A 31 18.82 -4.10 8.90
C LEU A 31 19.60 -4.52 7.64
N THR A 32 19.53 -3.75 6.55
CA THR A 32 20.20 -4.08 5.27
C THR A 32 21.70 -4.26 5.45
N THR A 33 22.39 -3.32 6.11
CA THR A 33 23.84 -3.37 6.33
C THR A 33 24.28 -4.64 7.07
N PRO A 34 23.78 -4.97 8.26
CA PRO A 34 24.19 -6.17 8.98
C PRO A 34 23.79 -7.49 8.26
N ILE A 35 22.74 -7.50 7.46
CA ILE A 35 22.37 -8.66 6.64
C ILE A 35 23.39 -8.85 5.52
N MET A 36 23.76 -7.78 4.81
CA MET A 36 24.75 -7.82 3.73
C MET A 36 26.11 -8.27 4.24
N GLU A 37 26.58 -7.77 5.38
CA GLU A 37 27.81 -8.19 6.03
C GLU A 37 27.78 -9.68 6.43
N THR A 38 26.63 -10.16 6.95
CA THR A 38 26.50 -11.56 7.38
C THR A 38 26.64 -12.56 6.24
N PHE A 39 26.14 -12.22 5.05
CA PHE A 39 26.15 -13.10 3.89
C PHE A 39 27.23 -12.76 2.86
N ASP A 40 28.01 -11.72 3.10
CA ASP A 40 29.04 -11.19 2.18
C ASP A 40 28.46 -10.96 0.77
N ILE A 41 27.38 -10.16 0.71
CA ILE A 41 26.62 -9.87 -0.51
C ILE A 41 26.66 -8.39 -0.87
N ASN A 42 26.53 -8.12 -2.16
CA ASN A 42 26.47 -6.75 -2.69
C ASN A 42 25.03 -6.21 -2.77
N GLU A 43 24.89 -4.94 -3.15
CA GLU A 43 23.62 -4.22 -3.26
C GLU A 43 22.68 -4.87 -4.29
N ALA A 44 23.18 -5.39 -5.41
CA ALA A 44 22.36 -6.06 -6.41
C ALA A 44 21.75 -7.35 -5.84
N GLN A 45 22.52 -8.11 -5.08
CA GLN A 45 22.05 -9.33 -4.41
C GLN A 45 21.01 -8.99 -3.31
N MET A 46 21.25 -7.93 -2.53
CA MET A 46 20.25 -7.48 -1.54
C MET A 46 18.98 -6.94 -2.20
N GLY A 47 19.10 -6.24 -3.33
CA GLY A 47 17.97 -5.83 -4.15
C GLY A 47 17.10 -7.00 -4.62
N ALA A 48 17.72 -8.14 -4.96
CA ALA A 48 17.00 -9.36 -5.32
C ALA A 48 16.18 -9.94 -4.13
N VAL A 49 16.68 -9.80 -2.89
CA VAL A 49 15.94 -10.18 -1.68
C VAL A 49 14.64 -9.36 -1.56
N PHE A 50 14.72 -8.05 -1.74
CA PHE A 50 13.55 -7.16 -1.68
C PHE A 50 12.54 -7.49 -2.78
N THR A 51 13.02 -7.69 -4.01
CA THR A 51 12.20 -8.02 -5.18
C THR A 51 11.45 -9.34 -5.00
N GLY A 52 12.09 -10.35 -4.43
CA GLY A 52 11.50 -11.68 -4.28
C GLY A 52 10.17 -11.69 -3.53
N ALA A 53 10.09 -11.00 -2.39
CA ALA A 53 8.86 -10.91 -1.59
C ALA A 53 7.74 -10.17 -2.35
N LEU A 54 8.07 -9.06 -3.02
CA LEU A 54 7.10 -8.26 -3.77
C LEU A 54 6.53 -9.01 -4.98
N LEU A 55 7.36 -9.78 -5.69
CA LEU A 55 6.92 -10.60 -6.83
C LEU A 55 5.98 -11.73 -6.39
N VAL A 56 6.34 -12.44 -5.33
CA VAL A 56 5.48 -13.52 -4.79
C VAL A 56 4.14 -12.94 -4.34
N GLY A 57 4.16 -11.80 -3.64
CA GLY A 57 2.93 -11.10 -3.24
C GLY A 57 2.06 -10.72 -4.44
N ALA A 58 2.64 -10.11 -5.48
CA ALA A 58 1.93 -9.69 -6.68
C ALA A 58 1.22 -10.86 -7.38
N LEU A 59 1.89 -12.02 -7.48
CA LEU A 59 1.33 -13.22 -8.10
C LEU A 59 0.20 -13.84 -7.29
N LEU A 60 0.22 -13.71 -5.96
CA LEU A 60 -0.74 -14.38 -5.07
C LEU A 60 -1.96 -13.55 -4.71
N PHE A 61 -2.02 -12.24 -5.02
CA PHE A 61 -3.22 -11.42 -4.82
C PHE A 61 -4.51 -12.06 -5.38
N PRO A 62 -4.55 -12.56 -6.65
CA PRO A 62 -5.74 -13.22 -7.18
C PRO A 62 -6.09 -14.52 -6.44
N VAL A 63 -5.07 -15.25 -5.98
CA VAL A 63 -5.25 -16.52 -5.24
C VAL A 63 -5.95 -16.25 -3.90
N TRP A 64 -5.48 -15.26 -3.13
CA TRP A 64 -6.13 -14.88 -1.87
C TRP A 64 -7.55 -14.38 -2.09
N GLY A 65 -7.81 -13.57 -3.12
CA GLY A 65 -9.16 -13.16 -3.49
C GLY A 65 -10.09 -14.34 -3.72
N PHE A 66 -9.64 -15.32 -4.51
CA PHE A 66 -10.39 -16.55 -4.77
C PHE A 66 -10.64 -17.39 -3.50
N LEU A 67 -9.64 -17.51 -2.62
CA LEU A 67 -9.77 -18.24 -1.37
C LEU A 67 -10.77 -17.56 -0.43
N TYR A 68 -10.71 -16.22 -0.30
CA TYR A 68 -11.66 -15.47 0.53
C TYR A 68 -13.10 -15.57 0.04
N ASP A 69 -13.32 -15.81 -1.24
CA ASP A 69 -14.67 -16.00 -1.78
C ASP A 69 -15.26 -17.37 -1.43
N ARG A 70 -14.43 -18.38 -1.16
CA ARG A 70 -14.87 -19.75 -0.95
C ARG A 70 -14.79 -20.24 0.49
N PHE A 71 -13.83 -19.72 1.27
CA PHE A 71 -13.54 -20.23 2.61
C PHE A 71 -13.80 -19.19 3.69
N ALA A 72 -13.82 -19.65 4.94
CA ALA A 72 -13.97 -18.79 6.11
C ALA A 72 -12.80 -17.82 6.24
N ARG A 73 -13.07 -16.50 6.12
CA ARG A 73 -12.06 -15.43 6.12
C ARG A 73 -11.17 -15.41 7.36
N PRO A 74 -11.69 -15.59 8.62
CA PRO A 74 -10.82 -15.62 9.79
C PRO A 74 -9.78 -16.75 9.76
N LYS A 75 -10.14 -17.93 9.25
CA LYS A 75 -9.21 -19.05 9.13
C LYS A 75 -8.10 -18.75 8.12
N LEU A 76 -8.44 -18.13 7.01
CA LEU A 76 -7.47 -17.70 6.00
C LEU A 76 -6.56 -16.59 6.52
N LEU A 77 -7.09 -15.63 7.29
CA LEU A 77 -6.30 -14.58 7.92
C LEU A 77 -5.37 -15.14 9.01
N ALA A 78 -5.83 -16.14 9.76
CA ALA A 78 -4.97 -16.87 10.69
C ALA A 78 -3.86 -17.63 9.96
N LEU A 79 -4.18 -18.27 8.82
CA LEU A 79 -3.19 -18.92 7.97
C LEU A 79 -2.16 -17.92 7.42
N ALA A 80 -2.60 -16.75 6.94
CA ALA A 80 -1.72 -15.68 6.48
C ALA A 80 -0.77 -15.23 7.60
N SER A 81 -1.27 -14.97 8.81
CA SER A 81 -0.45 -14.60 9.97
C SER A 81 0.53 -15.70 10.36
N PHE A 82 0.13 -16.97 10.27
CA PHE A 82 1.02 -18.11 10.52
C PHE A 82 2.12 -18.22 9.47
N ILE A 83 1.80 -18.04 8.18
CA ILE A 83 2.77 -18.04 7.09
C ILE A 83 3.77 -16.91 7.30
N TRP A 84 3.31 -15.68 7.57
CA TRP A 84 4.18 -14.55 7.87
C TRP A 84 5.15 -14.85 9.02
N GLY A 85 4.63 -15.25 10.18
CA GLY A 85 5.47 -15.55 11.35
C GLY A 85 6.47 -16.66 11.08
N SER A 86 6.05 -17.74 10.41
CA SER A 86 6.90 -18.88 10.08
C SER A 86 7.99 -18.52 9.07
N THR A 87 7.68 -17.78 8.00
CA THR A 87 8.64 -17.39 6.98
C THR A 87 9.64 -16.35 7.51
N THR A 88 9.22 -15.45 8.41
CA THR A 88 10.12 -14.55 9.13
C THR A 88 11.08 -15.33 10.03
N TRP A 89 10.60 -16.35 10.74
CA TRP A 89 11.44 -17.27 11.51
C TRP A 89 12.45 -18.03 10.65
N LEU A 90 11.98 -18.58 9.53
CA LEU A 90 12.86 -19.26 8.58
C LEU A 90 13.95 -18.34 8.02
N SER A 91 13.62 -17.07 7.83
CA SER A 91 14.61 -16.06 7.43
C SER A 91 15.68 -15.85 8.52
N ALA A 92 15.28 -15.86 9.81
CA ALA A 92 16.22 -15.73 10.93
C ALA A 92 17.22 -16.88 11.01
N ILE A 93 16.82 -18.11 10.70
CA ILE A 93 17.69 -19.30 10.75
C ILE A 93 18.42 -19.60 9.44
N ALA A 94 18.17 -18.82 8.37
CA ALA A 94 18.78 -19.06 7.06
C ALA A 94 20.34 -19.08 7.16
N PRO A 95 20.99 -20.21 6.76
CA PRO A 95 22.43 -20.33 6.91
C PRO A 95 23.20 -19.71 5.74
N THR A 96 22.56 -19.53 4.59
CA THR A 96 23.18 -19.06 3.34
C THR A 96 22.31 -18.00 2.67
N TYR A 97 22.93 -17.19 1.82
CA TYR A 97 22.21 -16.19 1.02
C TYR A 97 21.07 -16.78 0.17
N PRO A 98 21.24 -17.89 -0.60
CA PRO A 98 20.12 -18.47 -1.34
C PRO A 98 18.95 -18.92 -0.44
N ALA A 99 19.24 -19.48 0.73
CA ALA A 99 18.21 -19.85 1.70
C ALA A 99 17.47 -18.60 2.22
N PHE A 100 18.20 -17.53 2.50
CA PHE A 100 17.63 -16.25 2.93
C PHE A 100 16.74 -15.63 1.84
N VAL A 101 17.16 -15.62 0.56
CA VAL A 101 16.34 -15.15 -0.56
C VAL A 101 15.03 -15.91 -0.64
N VAL A 102 15.06 -17.25 -0.58
CA VAL A 102 13.85 -18.10 -0.67
C VAL A 102 12.91 -17.82 0.50
N THR A 103 13.43 -17.77 1.72
CA THR A 103 12.61 -17.54 2.91
C THR A 103 12.02 -16.14 2.93
N ARG A 104 12.76 -15.11 2.51
CA ARG A 104 12.24 -13.75 2.37
C ARG A 104 11.24 -13.60 1.22
N ALA A 105 11.48 -14.25 0.09
CA ALA A 105 10.49 -14.28 -0.98
C ALA A 105 9.18 -14.92 -0.52
N SER A 106 9.25 -15.94 0.33
CA SER A 106 8.06 -16.60 0.89
C SER A 106 7.21 -15.70 1.79
N THR A 107 7.76 -14.61 2.37
CA THR A 107 6.94 -13.63 3.12
C THR A 107 5.95 -12.90 2.23
N GLY A 108 6.20 -12.83 0.91
CA GLY A 108 5.22 -12.29 -0.05
C GLY A 108 3.91 -13.07 -0.13
N ILE A 109 3.86 -14.30 0.37
CA ILE A 109 2.64 -15.13 0.35
C ILE A 109 1.52 -14.47 1.18
N ASP A 110 1.84 -13.92 2.34
CA ASP A 110 0.87 -13.27 3.22
C ASP A 110 0.59 -11.82 2.89
N ASP A 111 1.52 -11.12 2.25
CA ASP A 111 1.41 -9.72 1.86
C ASP A 111 0.14 -9.41 1.04
N SER A 112 -0.29 -10.35 0.23
CA SER A 112 -1.50 -10.25 -0.60
C SER A 112 -2.81 -10.59 0.13
N SER A 113 -2.77 -10.92 1.44
CA SER A 113 -3.94 -11.33 2.23
C SER A 113 -4.82 -10.18 2.75
N TYR A 114 -4.35 -8.95 2.73
CA TYR A 114 -5.03 -7.76 3.29
C TYR A 114 -6.50 -7.54 2.86
N PRO A 115 -6.92 -7.80 1.61
CA PRO A 115 -8.32 -7.60 1.22
C PRO A 115 -9.33 -8.35 2.10
N GLY A 116 -8.93 -9.50 2.66
CA GLY A 116 -9.76 -10.27 3.57
C GLY A 116 -10.10 -9.55 4.89
N ILE A 117 -9.19 -8.73 5.40
CA ILE A 117 -9.41 -7.96 6.64
C ILE A 117 -10.53 -6.94 6.44
N PHE A 118 -10.44 -6.13 5.39
CA PHE A 118 -11.44 -5.09 5.11
C PHE A 118 -12.81 -5.69 4.79
N SER A 119 -12.84 -6.81 4.06
CA SER A 119 -14.06 -7.56 3.79
C SER A 119 -14.71 -8.10 5.07
N LEU A 120 -13.91 -8.65 5.99
CA LEU A 120 -14.42 -9.17 7.26
C LEU A 120 -14.95 -8.04 8.15
N ILE A 121 -14.21 -6.94 8.29
CA ILE A 121 -14.61 -5.76 9.08
C ILE A 121 -15.90 -5.15 8.54
N ALA A 122 -16.14 -5.20 7.22
CA ALA A 122 -17.39 -4.74 6.62
C ALA A 122 -18.64 -5.44 7.19
N ASP A 123 -18.52 -6.71 7.59
CA ASP A 123 -19.63 -7.47 8.16
C ASP A 123 -19.81 -7.28 9.67
N TYR A 124 -18.79 -6.77 10.37
CA TYR A 124 -18.86 -6.42 11.79
C TYR A 124 -19.39 -5.02 12.06
N PHE A 125 -19.30 -4.10 11.09
CA PHE A 125 -19.63 -2.69 11.27
C PHE A 125 -20.57 -2.19 10.19
N SER A 126 -21.61 -1.44 10.60
CA SER A 126 -22.54 -0.82 9.68
C SER A 126 -21.84 0.23 8.78
N PRO A 127 -22.37 0.55 7.59
CA PRO A 127 -21.84 1.55 6.68
C PRO A 127 -21.54 2.90 7.35
N LYS A 128 -22.37 3.32 8.33
CA LYS A 128 -22.20 4.58 9.07
C LYS A 128 -20.94 4.64 9.95
N SER A 129 -20.43 3.50 10.43
CA SER A 129 -19.27 3.42 11.34
C SER A 129 -18.02 2.83 10.67
N ARG A 130 -18.18 2.17 9.55
CA ARG A 130 -17.13 1.44 8.81
C ARG A 130 -15.98 2.35 8.41
N GLY A 131 -16.25 3.56 7.92
CA GLY A 131 -15.23 4.52 7.52
C GLY A 131 -14.27 4.89 8.66
N LYS A 132 -14.78 5.08 9.90
CA LYS A 132 -13.94 5.36 11.07
C LYS A 132 -13.02 4.17 11.42
N VAL A 133 -13.53 2.94 11.28
CA VAL A 133 -12.74 1.73 11.56
C VAL A 133 -11.67 1.52 10.49
N TYR A 134 -11.99 1.76 9.23
CA TYR A 134 -11.00 1.71 8.15
C TYR A 134 -9.91 2.76 8.32
N GLY A 135 -10.28 4.00 8.69
CA GLY A 135 -9.32 5.05 9.02
C GLY A 135 -8.38 4.63 10.13
N LEU A 136 -8.92 4.06 11.22
CA LEU A 136 -8.11 3.53 12.32
C LEU A 136 -7.13 2.44 11.85
N LEU A 137 -7.59 1.49 11.02
CA LEU A 137 -6.73 0.43 10.48
C LEU A 137 -5.66 0.99 9.52
N GLN A 138 -5.96 2.03 8.77
CA GLN A 138 -4.97 2.67 7.88
C GLN A 138 -3.85 3.39 8.65
N LEU A 139 -4.10 3.86 9.88
CA LEU A 139 -3.04 4.42 10.73
C LEU A 139 -1.96 3.39 11.08
N THR A 140 -2.24 2.09 10.94
CA THR A 140 -1.23 1.04 11.19
C THR A 140 -0.07 1.08 10.21
N GLN A 141 -0.24 1.67 9.03
CA GLN A 141 0.84 1.78 8.04
C GLN A 141 1.95 2.74 8.52
N PRO A 142 1.71 4.05 8.75
CA PRO A 142 2.76 4.94 9.23
C PRO A 142 3.26 4.57 10.63
N LEU A 143 2.38 4.13 11.54
CA LEU A 143 2.77 3.70 12.88
C LEU A 143 3.60 2.41 12.85
N GLY A 144 3.25 1.46 11.97
CA GLY A 144 4.01 0.24 11.78
C GLY A 144 5.41 0.52 11.23
N TYR A 145 5.52 1.44 10.28
CA TYR A 145 6.82 1.86 9.75
C TYR A 145 7.71 2.48 10.83
N MET A 146 7.16 3.38 11.64
CA MET A 146 7.90 3.94 12.78
C MET A 146 8.31 2.86 13.78
N MET A 147 7.40 1.96 14.12
CA MET A 147 7.68 0.87 15.06
C MET A 147 8.75 -0.08 14.50
N GLY A 148 8.67 -0.45 13.22
CA GLY A 148 9.65 -1.30 12.55
C GLY A 148 11.06 -0.69 12.56
N MET A 149 11.15 0.60 12.24
CA MET A 149 12.40 1.34 12.30
C MET A 149 13.00 1.35 13.72
N ILE A 150 12.19 1.67 14.73
CA ILE A 150 12.61 1.69 16.14
C ILE A 150 13.07 0.29 16.59
N LEU A 151 12.31 -0.76 16.26
CA LEU A 151 12.68 -2.13 16.60
C LEU A 151 13.99 -2.55 15.91
N ALA A 152 14.16 -2.20 14.64
CA ALA A 152 15.38 -2.54 13.89
C ALA A 152 16.61 -1.84 14.45
N LEU A 153 16.53 -0.53 14.70
CA LEU A 153 17.68 0.26 15.15
C LEU A 153 18.04 -0.03 16.62
N ILE A 154 17.05 -0.18 17.51
CA ILE A 154 17.32 -0.41 18.95
C ILE A 154 17.57 -1.89 19.24
N LEU A 155 16.70 -2.79 18.81
CA LEU A 155 16.86 -4.21 19.09
C LEU A 155 17.92 -4.85 18.18
N GLY A 156 18.08 -4.35 16.96
CA GLY A 156 19.09 -4.85 16.03
C GLY A 156 20.51 -4.78 16.61
N GLN A 157 20.85 -3.71 17.33
CA GLN A 157 22.10 -3.60 18.06
C GLN A 157 22.21 -4.58 19.22
N ALA A 158 21.15 -4.69 20.02
CA ALA A 158 21.17 -5.47 21.26
C ALA A 158 21.22 -6.99 21.02
N ILE A 159 20.48 -7.49 20.01
CA ILE A 159 20.27 -8.93 19.78
C ILE A 159 20.57 -9.37 18.34
N GLY A 160 21.09 -8.46 17.51
CA GLY A 160 21.35 -8.70 16.08
C GLY A 160 20.07 -8.83 15.24
N TRP A 161 20.21 -8.72 13.91
CA TRP A 161 19.08 -8.76 12.98
C TRP A 161 18.28 -10.08 13.04
N ARG A 162 18.96 -11.21 13.30
CA ARG A 162 18.29 -12.50 13.48
C ARG A 162 17.39 -12.52 14.71
N GLY A 163 17.84 -11.92 15.82
CA GLY A 163 17.05 -11.78 17.05
C GLY A 163 15.77 -10.99 16.84
N VAL A 164 15.83 -9.92 16.05
CA VAL A 164 14.65 -9.12 15.69
C VAL A 164 13.64 -9.96 14.92
N PHE A 165 14.08 -10.73 13.93
CA PHE A 165 13.21 -11.62 13.14
C PHE A 165 12.61 -12.76 13.98
N TYR A 166 13.33 -13.29 14.98
CA TYR A 166 12.74 -14.25 15.93
C TYR A 166 11.58 -13.64 16.72
N ILE A 167 11.72 -12.41 17.18
CA ILE A 167 10.67 -11.71 17.93
C ILE A 167 9.45 -11.47 17.03
N THR A 168 9.64 -10.83 15.87
CA THR A 168 8.52 -10.48 14.98
C THR A 168 7.83 -11.73 14.43
N GLY A 169 8.57 -12.76 14.06
CA GLY A 169 8.02 -14.04 13.64
C GLY A 169 7.21 -14.75 14.74
N THR A 170 7.71 -14.73 15.99
CA THR A 170 6.96 -15.29 17.13
C THR A 170 5.64 -14.54 17.35
N LEU A 171 5.65 -13.21 17.28
CA LEU A 171 4.43 -12.40 17.39
C LEU A 171 3.44 -12.72 16.28
N GLY A 172 3.92 -12.96 15.05
CA GLY A 172 3.09 -13.40 13.92
C GLY A 172 2.39 -14.73 14.17
N VAL A 173 3.13 -15.73 14.70
CA VAL A 173 2.56 -17.05 15.07
C VAL A 173 1.56 -16.93 16.22
N LEU A 174 1.86 -16.14 17.26
CA LEU A 174 0.93 -15.92 18.36
C LEU A 174 -0.35 -15.24 17.90
N LEU A 175 -0.26 -14.26 17.01
CA LEU A 175 -1.44 -13.62 16.40
C LEU A 175 -2.25 -14.61 15.57
N ALA A 176 -1.62 -15.52 14.85
CA ALA A 176 -2.33 -16.56 14.11
C ALA A 176 -3.22 -17.40 15.04
N ILE A 177 -2.71 -17.80 16.21
CA ILE A 177 -3.46 -18.53 17.24
C ILE A 177 -4.63 -17.69 17.76
N VAL A 178 -4.37 -16.41 18.07
CA VAL A 178 -5.42 -15.49 18.58
C VAL A 178 -6.50 -15.26 17.53
N ILE A 179 -6.14 -15.07 16.25
CA ILE A 179 -7.10 -14.90 15.15
C ILE A 179 -7.93 -16.17 14.96
N PHE A 180 -7.27 -17.33 14.93
CA PHE A 180 -7.92 -18.62 14.67
C PHE A 180 -9.02 -18.94 15.70
N PHE A 181 -8.73 -18.75 16.99
CA PHE A 181 -9.66 -19.05 18.07
C PHE A 181 -10.58 -17.88 18.47
N GLY A 182 -10.11 -16.63 18.28
CA GLY A 182 -10.79 -15.43 18.77
C GLY A 182 -11.72 -14.77 17.76
N VAL A 183 -11.49 -14.92 16.46
CA VAL A 183 -12.28 -14.25 15.41
C VAL A 183 -13.27 -15.22 14.77
N ARG A 184 -14.54 -14.82 14.70
CA ARG A 184 -15.61 -15.60 14.05
C ARG A 184 -15.91 -15.04 12.68
N ASP A 185 -16.22 -15.91 11.72
CA ASP A 185 -16.77 -15.48 10.43
C ASP A 185 -18.23 -15.07 10.60
N LEU A 186 -18.62 -14.00 9.92
CA LEU A 186 -20.01 -13.53 9.88
C LEU A 186 -20.54 -13.70 8.46
N PRO A 187 -21.85 -13.95 8.30
CA PRO A 187 -22.47 -13.94 6.98
C PRO A 187 -22.17 -12.65 6.25
N ARG A 188 -21.84 -12.77 4.96
CA ARG A 188 -21.50 -11.62 4.11
C ARG A 188 -22.67 -10.67 3.98
N GLY A 189 -22.39 -9.37 4.01
CA GLY A 189 -23.42 -8.35 3.93
C GLY A 189 -24.31 -8.21 5.17
N ARG A 190 -24.00 -8.91 6.28
CA ARG A 190 -24.80 -8.86 7.52
C ARG A 190 -25.05 -7.45 8.04
N SER A 191 -24.14 -6.55 7.82
CA SER A 191 -24.22 -5.17 8.32
C SER A 191 -24.82 -4.18 7.31
N GLU A 192 -25.24 -4.65 6.13
CA GLU A 192 -25.92 -3.82 5.13
C GLU A 192 -27.42 -3.78 5.42
N PRO A 193 -28.01 -2.57 5.65
CA PRO A 193 -29.45 -2.45 5.94
C PRO A 193 -30.33 -2.96 4.80
N GLU A 194 -29.87 -2.79 3.56
CA GLU A 194 -30.58 -3.18 2.34
C GLU A 194 -30.67 -4.70 2.15
N LEU A 195 -29.80 -5.44 2.84
CA LEU A 195 -29.69 -6.89 2.74
C LEU A 195 -30.27 -7.60 3.96
N ALA A 196 -30.95 -6.86 4.83
CA ALA A 196 -31.61 -7.42 5.99
C ALA A 196 -32.69 -8.42 5.55
N GLY A 197 -32.40 -9.72 5.69
CA GLY A 197 -33.30 -10.82 5.28
C GLY A 197 -32.90 -11.57 4.01
N VAL A 198 -31.80 -11.19 3.35
CA VAL A 198 -31.29 -11.92 2.17
C VAL A 198 -30.20 -12.91 2.61
N GLU A 199 -30.48 -14.21 2.50
CA GLU A 199 -29.56 -15.26 2.95
C GLU A 199 -28.37 -15.53 2.00
N HIS A 200 -28.50 -15.20 0.70
CA HIS A 200 -27.45 -15.42 -0.29
C HIS A 200 -27.30 -14.23 -1.24
N LEU A 201 -26.18 -13.53 -1.12
CA LEU A 201 -25.74 -12.57 -2.13
C LEU A 201 -24.90 -13.29 -3.20
N THR A 202 -25.35 -13.17 -4.44
CA THR A 202 -24.47 -13.45 -5.59
C THR A 202 -23.39 -12.37 -5.62
N ALA A 203 -22.22 -12.69 -5.05
CA ALA A 203 -21.06 -11.82 -5.17
C ALA A 203 -20.76 -11.61 -6.67
N HIS A 204 -20.56 -10.35 -7.08
CA HIS A 204 -20.04 -10.04 -8.42
C HIS A 204 -18.74 -10.81 -8.59
N ARG A 205 -18.75 -11.83 -9.46
CA ARG A 205 -17.56 -12.64 -9.75
C ARG A 205 -16.62 -11.82 -10.61
N PHE A 206 -15.33 -11.91 -10.28
CA PHE A 206 -14.25 -11.42 -11.14
C PHE A 206 -14.46 -11.95 -12.56
N ASP A 207 -14.58 -11.04 -13.53
CA ASP A 207 -14.78 -11.36 -14.94
C ASP A 207 -13.69 -10.73 -15.80
N TRP A 208 -12.99 -11.57 -16.53
CA TRP A 208 -11.93 -11.16 -17.46
C TRP A 208 -12.43 -10.23 -18.58
N GLN A 209 -13.68 -10.35 -18.99
CA GLN A 209 -14.25 -9.45 -20.00
C GLN A 209 -14.38 -8.03 -19.48
N THR A 210 -14.78 -7.91 -18.22
CA THR A 210 -14.85 -6.62 -17.51
C THR A 210 -13.48 -5.99 -17.37
N VAL A 211 -12.44 -6.77 -17.00
CA VAL A 211 -11.06 -6.28 -16.96
C VAL A 211 -10.59 -5.75 -18.33
N LYS A 212 -10.86 -6.48 -19.41
CA LYS A 212 -10.51 -6.02 -20.77
C LYS A 212 -11.18 -4.69 -21.17
N LYS A 213 -12.42 -4.44 -20.70
CA LYS A 213 -13.12 -3.16 -20.92
C LYS A 213 -12.45 -1.99 -20.24
N LEU A 214 -11.83 -2.19 -19.05
CA LEU A 214 -11.11 -1.13 -18.33
C LEU A 214 -9.93 -0.61 -19.14
N PHE A 215 -9.17 -1.48 -19.81
CA PHE A 215 -8.04 -1.09 -20.67
C PHE A 215 -8.43 -0.31 -21.94
N ARG A 216 -9.71 -0.22 -22.28
CA ARG A 216 -10.19 0.62 -23.39
C ARG A 216 -10.33 2.09 -23.02
N LYS A 217 -10.41 2.43 -21.71
CA LYS A 217 -10.47 3.82 -21.24
C LYS A 217 -9.06 4.42 -21.20
N ARG A 218 -8.83 5.47 -21.97
CA ARG A 218 -7.49 6.08 -22.10
C ARG A 218 -6.98 6.64 -20.79
N SER A 219 -7.85 7.25 -19.96
CA SER A 219 -7.45 7.77 -18.65
C SER A 219 -6.99 6.66 -17.70
N LEU A 220 -7.68 5.51 -17.68
CA LEU A 220 -7.27 4.37 -16.86
C LEU A 220 -5.95 3.77 -17.36
N LEU A 221 -5.78 3.62 -18.67
CA LEU A 221 -4.53 3.11 -19.23
C LEU A 221 -3.33 3.98 -18.81
N PHE A 222 -3.46 5.31 -18.91
CA PHE A 222 -2.40 6.22 -18.50
C PHE A 222 -2.17 6.20 -16.97
N LEU A 223 -3.22 6.07 -16.15
CA LEU A 223 -3.09 5.90 -14.71
C LEU A 223 -2.41 4.58 -14.35
N TYR A 224 -2.69 3.50 -15.07
CA TYR A 224 -2.05 2.21 -14.84
C TYR A 224 -0.55 2.25 -15.16
N VAL A 225 -0.17 2.87 -16.28
CA VAL A 225 1.24 3.03 -16.63
C VAL A 225 1.95 3.97 -15.63
N GLN A 226 1.29 5.06 -15.24
CA GLN A 226 1.77 5.93 -14.18
C GLN A 226 1.99 5.15 -12.88
N GLY A 227 1.01 4.33 -12.45
CA GLY A 227 1.11 3.54 -11.24
C GLY A 227 2.30 2.59 -11.23
N PHE A 228 2.67 2.01 -12.38
CA PHE A 228 3.86 1.18 -12.49
C PHE A 228 5.15 1.94 -12.12
N PHE A 229 5.31 3.17 -12.62
CA PHE A 229 6.50 3.98 -12.34
C PHE A 229 6.40 4.73 -11.01
N GLY A 230 5.22 5.17 -10.61
CA GLY A 230 4.97 6.00 -9.43
C GLY A 230 5.36 5.36 -8.11
N VAL A 231 5.40 4.02 -8.06
CA VAL A 231 5.83 3.28 -6.88
C VAL A 231 7.35 3.12 -6.76
N PHE A 232 8.13 3.45 -7.81
CA PHE A 232 9.60 3.28 -7.80
C PHE A 232 10.27 4.12 -6.71
N PRO A 233 10.05 5.44 -6.62
CA PRO A 233 10.70 6.26 -5.61
C PRO A 233 10.41 5.79 -4.20
N TRP A 234 9.14 5.43 -3.93
CA TRP A 234 8.73 4.89 -2.64
C TRP A 234 9.52 3.64 -2.26
N ASN A 235 9.60 2.66 -3.16
CA ASN A 235 10.29 1.40 -2.87
C ASN A 235 11.80 1.56 -2.76
N VAL A 236 12.41 2.38 -3.61
CA VAL A 236 13.85 2.66 -3.52
C VAL A 236 14.19 3.32 -2.19
N ILE A 237 13.41 4.34 -1.77
CA ILE A 237 13.62 5.02 -0.49
C ILE A 237 13.37 4.05 0.68
N THR A 238 12.28 3.27 0.64
CA THR A 238 11.95 2.35 1.72
C THR A 238 13.07 1.34 2.00
N TYR A 239 13.73 0.83 0.97
CA TYR A 239 14.70 -0.25 1.12
C TYR A 239 16.15 0.23 1.19
N TRP A 240 16.50 1.34 0.52
CA TRP A 240 17.91 1.74 0.38
C TRP A 240 18.28 3.00 1.15
N PHE A 241 17.31 3.82 1.58
CA PHE A 241 17.63 5.13 2.16
C PHE A 241 18.31 5.04 3.53
N PHE A 242 17.99 4.01 4.34
CA PHE A 242 18.66 3.75 5.61
C PHE A 242 20.17 3.50 5.39
N ARG A 243 20.48 2.54 4.51
CA ARG A 243 21.87 2.24 4.17
C ARG A 243 22.59 3.45 3.56
N TYR A 244 21.92 4.22 2.72
CA TYR A 244 22.47 5.47 2.18
C TYR A 244 22.85 6.48 3.29
N LEU A 245 21.98 6.66 4.30
CA LEU A 245 22.25 7.54 5.43
C LEU A 245 23.47 7.07 6.24
N GLU A 246 23.58 5.75 6.47
CA GLU A 246 24.68 5.14 7.21
C GLU A 246 26.00 5.21 6.43
N THR A 247 26.02 4.75 5.17
CA THR A 247 27.26 4.49 4.44
C THR A 247 27.79 5.66 3.61
N GLU A 248 26.92 6.55 3.14
CA GLU A 248 27.29 7.70 2.30
C GLU A 248 27.10 9.05 2.98
N ARG A 249 26.28 9.10 4.05
CA ARG A 249 26.06 10.33 4.84
C ARG A 249 26.74 10.28 6.21
N ASP A 250 27.31 9.14 6.59
CA ASP A 250 28.00 8.93 7.87
C ASP A 250 27.11 9.28 9.09
N TYR A 251 25.81 8.91 8.99
CA TYR A 251 24.86 9.13 10.05
C TYR A 251 24.97 8.00 11.08
N ASP A 252 25.04 8.38 12.35
CA ASP A 252 24.81 7.44 13.44
C ASP A 252 23.31 7.06 13.51
N GLU A 253 23.00 6.04 14.26
CA GLU A 253 21.64 5.52 14.39
C GLU A 253 20.64 6.55 14.95
N THR A 254 21.10 7.45 15.82
CA THR A 254 20.27 8.52 16.37
C THR A 254 19.90 9.53 15.30
N ALA A 255 20.87 9.91 14.46
CA ALA A 255 20.65 10.81 13.34
C ALA A 255 19.73 10.18 12.29
N VAL A 256 19.89 8.88 11.98
CA VAL A 256 19.00 8.12 11.11
C VAL A 256 17.57 8.10 11.69
N LEU A 257 17.44 7.72 12.98
CA LEU A 257 16.15 7.65 13.67
C LEU A 257 15.40 8.99 13.63
N ILE A 258 16.07 10.08 13.98
CA ILE A 258 15.47 11.42 13.99
C ILE A 258 15.07 11.85 12.58
N THR A 259 15.98 11.74 11.61
CA THR A 259 15.73 12.16 10.23
C THR A 259 14.56 11.40 9.62
N MET A 260 14.52 10.08 9.75
CA MET A 260 13.48 9.25 9.20
C MET A 260 12.13 9.43 9.92
N SER A 261 12.14 9.59 11.25
CA SER A 261 10.91 9.86 12.00
C SER A 261 10.24 11.17 11.56
N ILE A 262 11.03 12.23 11.41
CA ILE A 262 10.51 13.52 10.95
C ILE A 262 10.00 13.40 9.51
N ALA A 263 10.74 12.75 8.62
CA ALA A 263 10.32 12.53 7.24
C ALA A 263 8.99 11.74 7.16
N ILE A 264 8.81 10.68 7.96
CA ILE A 264 7.56 9.89 8.02
C ILE A 264 6.40 10.73 8.55
N LEU A 265 6.61 11.61 9.54
CA LEU A 265 5.58 12.53 10.01
C LEU A 265 5.15 13.52 8.92
N PHE A 266 6.09 14.12 8.21
CA PHE A 266 5.80 15.02 7.10
C PHE A 266 5.09 14.29 5.96
N MET A 267 5.47 13.06 5.66
CA MET A 267 4.78 12.22 4.68
C MET A 267 3.33 11.93 5.09
N THR A 268 3.08 11.64 6.37
CA THR A 268 1.71 11.43 6.88
C THR A 268 0.84 12.68 6.68
N LEU A 269 1.38 13.87 6.99
CA LEU A 269 0.71 15.14 6.72
C LEU A 269 0.50 15.36 5.21
N GLY A 270 1.42 14.88 4.39
CA GLY A 270 1.34 14.95 2.93
C GLY A 270 0.17 14.18 2.34
N TYR A 271 -0.19 13.01 2.87
CA TYR A 271 -1.38 12.25 2.46
C TYR A 271 -2.66 13.08 2.62
N GLU A 272 -2.84 13.69 3.78
CA GLU A 272 -4.02 14.52 4.08
C GLU A 272 -4.03 15.80 3.23
N ALA A 273 -2.90 16.50 3.16
CA ALA A 273 -2.78 17.73 2.39
C ALA A 273 -3.01 17.49 0.89
N GLY A 274 -2.41 16.42 0.33
CA GLY A 274 -2.58 16.06 -1.07
C GLY A 274 -4.01 15.68 -1.42
N GLY A 275 -4.67 14.89 -0.57
CA GLY A 275 -6.09 14.51 -0.72
C GLY A 275 -7.01 15.73 -0.66
N ALA A 276 -6.85 16.58 0.36
CA ALA A 276 -7.65 17.80 0.52
C ALA A 276 -7.44 18.80 -0.63
N ALA A 277 -6.20 19.00 -1.06
CA ALA A 277 -5.88 19.84 -2.21
C ALA A 277 -6.50 19.31 -3.51
N GLY A 278 -6.45 17.98 -3.72
CA GLY A 278 -7.06 17.32 -4.87
C GLY A 278 -8.58 17.50 -4.91
N ASP A 279 -9.26 17.29 -3.80
CA ASP A 279 -10.72 17.49 -3.70
C ASP A 279 -11.11 18.97 -3.90
N TYR A 280 -10.34 19.90 -3.36
CA TYR A 280 -10.56 21.34 -3.56
C TYR A 280 -10.41 21.71 -5.04
N MET A 281 -9.35 21.25 -5.69
CA MET A 281 -9.11 21.53 -7.10
C MET A 281 -10.12 20.81 -8.02
N PHE A 282 -10.57 19.61 -7.65
CA PHE A 282 -11.57 18.88 -8.40
C PHE A 282 -12.94 19.58 -8.45
N LYS A 283 -13.31 20.31 -7.40
CA LYS A 283 -14.52 21.16 -7.40
C LYS A 283 -14.46 22.28 -8.44
N ARG A 284 -13.25 22.70 -8.83
CA ARG A 284 -13.02 23.77 -9.82
C ARG A 284 -12.81 23.25 -11.24
N THR A 285 -12.17 22.10 -11.38
CA THR A 285 -11.88 21.49 -12.68
C THR A 285 -11.83 19.97 -12.59
N PRO A 286 -12.39 19.21 -13.56
CA PRO A 286 -12.28 17.75 -13.59
C PRO A 286 -10.84 17.23 -13.62
N ARG A 287 -9.87 18.06 -13.99
CA ARG A 287 -8.42 17.74 -14.01
C ARG A 287 -7.78 17.94 -12.63
N GLY A 288 -8.48 18.50 -11.65
CA GLY A 288 -7.92 19.04 -10.40
C GLY A 288 -7.07 18.02 -9.64
N ARG A 289 -7.54 16.78 -9.47
CA ARG A 289 -6.81 15.72 -8.77
C ARG A 289 -5.50 15.36 -9.49
N ILE A 290 -5.54 15.26 -10.80
CA ILE A 290 -4.35 14.93 -11.61
C ILE A 290 -3.33 16.08 -11.57
N LEU A 291 -3.77 17.33 -11.58
CA LEU A 291 -2.87 18.49 -11.46
C LEU A 291 -2.18 18.51 -10.08
N VAL A 292 -2.90 18.23 -9.01
CA VAL A 292 -2.31 18.14 -7.65
C VAL A 292 -1.32 16.97 -7.56
N SER A 293 -1.64 15.81 -8.16
CA SER A 293 -0.71 14.69 -8.28
C SER A 293 0.57 15.09 -9.03
N THR A 294 0.43 15.80 -10.14
CA THR A 294 1.58 16.29 -10.92
C THR A 294 2.47 17.22 -10.08
N VAL A 295 1.86 18.17 -9.35
CA VAL A 295 2.60 19.05 -8.44
C VAL A 295 3.35 18.23 -7.39
N GLY A 296 2.69 17.24 -6.80
CA GLY A 296 3.30 16.36 -5.79
C GLY A 296 4.58 15.67 -6.29
N VAL A 297 4.50 14.99 -7.45
CA VAL A 297 5.66 14.26 -8.00
C VAL A 297 6.77 15.20 -8.47
N VAL A 298 6.44 16.36 -9.04
CA VAL A 298 7.43 17.36 -9.48
C VAL A 298 8.15 17.98 -8.28
N MET A 299 7.41 18.40 -7.24
CA MET A 299 8.01 18.95 -6.02
C MET A 299 8.81 17.90 -5.26
N GLY A 300 8.30 16.67 -5.16
CA GLY A 300 9.03 15.52 -4.60
C GLY A 300 10.37 15.31 -5.31
N ALA A 301 10.38 15.31 -6.64
CA ALA A 301 11.58 15.17 -7.45
C ALA A 301 12.60 16.30 -7.21
N ILE A 302 12.12 17.55 -7.22
CA ILE A 302 12.98 18.73 -7.00
C ILE A 302 13.62 18.67 -5.61
N PHE A 303 12.82 18.47 -4.56
CA PHE A 303 13.33 18.45 -3.19
C PHE A 303 14.21 17.24 -2.89
N LEU A 304 13.94 16.06 -3.47
CA LEU A 304 14.83 14.92 -3.34
C LEU A 304 16.18 15.18 -4.03
N ALA A 305 16.18 15.71 -5.25
CA ALA A 305 17.40 16.06 -5.95
C ALA A 305 18.22 17.12 -5.20
N LEU A 306 17.56 18.14 -4.65
CA LEU A 306 18.19 19.14 -3.79
C LEU A 306 18.78 18.50 -2.53
N ALA A 307 18.04 17.61 -1.85
CA ALA A 307 18.53 16.93 -0.66
C ALA A 307 19.81 16.13 -0.94
N LEU A 308 19.80 15.32 -2.01
CA LEU A 308 20.95 14.48 -2.37
C LEU A 308 22.18 15.30 -2.81
N SER A 309 22.01 16.58 -3.20
CA SER A 309 23.11 17.49 -3.54
C SER A 309 23.70 18.23 -2.33
N ILE A 310 23.10 18.11 -1.14
CA ILE A 310 23.59 18.79 0.09
C ILE A 310 24.84 18.09 0.61
N PRO A 311 25.92 18.82 0.95
CA PRO A 311 27.12 18.26 1.54
C PRO A 311 26.84 17.46 2.83
N VAL A 312 27.66 16.43 3.09
CA VAL A 312 27.48 15.50 4.21
C VAL A 312 27.46 16.20 5.56
N GLU A 313 28.27 17.25 5.72
CA GLU A 313 28.43 18.01 6.96
C GLU A 313 27.15 18.80 7.35
N LYS A 314 26.24 19.04 6.39
CA LYS A 314 25.02 19.83 6.61
C LYS A 314 23.81 18.93 6.94
N GLN A 315 23.93 18.10 7.96
CA GLN A 315 22.92 17.09 8.33
C GLN A 315 21.54 17.69 8.57
N ILE A 316 21.45 18.80 9.31
CA ILE A 316 20.16 19.45 9.63
C ILE A 316 19.46 19.94 8.35
N LEU A 317 20.21 20.62 7.46
CA LEU A 317 19.65 21.11 6.21
C LEU A 317 19.17 19.98 5.33
N PHE A 318 19.93 18.88 5.25
CA PHE A 318 19.53 17.66 4.56
C PHE A 318 18.21 17.10 5.12
N GLY A 319 18.12 16.92 6.44
CA GLY A 319 16.93 16.40 7.11
C GLY A 319 15.68 17.27 6.85
N VAL A 320 15.81 18.59 6.86
CA VAL A 320 14.72 19.53 6.52
C VAL A 320 14.27 19.33 5.07
N ILE A 321 15.19 19.33 4.11
CA ILE A 321 14.86 19.22 2.69
C ILE A 321 14.28 17.83 2.35
N VAL A 322 14.81 16.75 2.93
CA VAL A 322 14.23 15.40 2.80
C VAL A 322 12.81 15.34 3.36
N SER A 323 12.55 16.00 4.51
CA SER A 323 11.21 16.05 5.09
C SER A 323 10.23 16.79 4.18
N VAL A 324 10.67 17.84 3.50
CA VAL A 324 9.84 18.52 2.50
C VAL A 324 9.59 17.64 1.28
N ALA A 325 10.59 16.89 0.81
CA ALA A 325 10.40 15.90 -0.25
C ALA A 325 9.37 14.83 0.17
N ALA A 326 9.49 14.30 1.38
CA ALA A 326 8.59 13.32 1.95
C ALA A 326 7.14 13.84 2.07
N PHE A 327 6.94 15.12 2.37
CA PHE A 327 5.61 15.74 2.39
C PHE A 327 4.91 15.71 1.03
N PHE A 328 5.63 15.98 -0.07
CA PHE A 328 5.05 16.00 -1.41
C PHE A 328 4.88 14.62 -2.03
N MET A 329 5.68 13.64 -1.62
CA MET A 329 5.73 12.29 -2.19
C MET A 329 4.35 11.58 -2.25
N PRO A 330 3.49 11.59 -1.20
CA PRO A 330 2.22 10.88 -1.21
C PRO A 330 1.06 11.65 -1.87
N PHE A 331 1.24 12.88 -2.37
CA PHE A 331 0.17 13.69 -2.96
C PHE A 331 -0.59 12.97 -4.07
N ALA A 332 0.10 12.13 -4.84
CA ALA A 332 -0.51 11.38 -5.93
C ALA A 332 -1.47 10.29 -5.44
N SER A 333 -1.11 9.55 -4.39
CA SER A 333 -1.80 8.31 -3.97
C SER A 333 -3.32 8.49 -3.75
N PRO A 334 -3.84 9.38 -2.86
CA PRO A 334 -5.28 9.53 -2.67
C PRO A 334 -5.98 10.07 -3.93
N ASN A 335 -5.30 10.89 -4.71
CA ASN A 335 -5.84 11.50 -5.91
C ASN A 335 -5.95 10.51 -7.07
N VAL A 336 -5.02 9.57 -7.22
CA VAL A 336 -5.08 8.48 -8.21
C VAL A 336 -6.25 7.56 -7.90
N ILE A 337 -6.40 7.10 -6.65
CA ILE A 337 -7.53 6.25 -6.23
C ILE A 337 -8.86 6.93 -6.54
N ALA A 338 -9.01 8.19 -6.16
CA ALA A 338 -10.22 8.95 -6.43
C ALA A 338 -10.45 9.14 -7.95
N SER A 339 -9.40 9.38 -8.73
CA SER A 339 -9.51 9.53 -10.19
C SER A 339 -9.91 8.24 -10.90
N VAL A 340 -9.43 7.08 -10.43
CA VAL A 340 -9.89 5.76 -10.91
C VAL A 340 -11.41 5.62 -10.68
N TYR A 341 -11.90 6.02 -9.49
CA TYR A 341 -13.34 5.95 -9.18
C TYR A 341 -14.17 6.97 -9.96
N ASP A 342 -13.61 8.14 -10.31
CA ASP A 342 -14.30 9.16 -11.09
C ASP A 342 -14.54 8.77 -12.56
N VAL A 343 -13.81 7.77 -13.06
CA VAL A 343 -13.94 7.31 -14.45
C VAL A 343 -14.49 5.89 -14.56
N THR A 344 -14.82 5.23 -13.46
CA THR A 344 -15.33 3.86 -13.44
C THR A 344 -16.75 3.75 -12.88
N LEU A 345 -17.57 2.90 -13.50
CA LEU A 345 -18.89 2.56 -12.99
C LEU A 345 -18.77 1.93 -11.59
N PRO A 346 -19.74 2.17 -10.67
CA PRO A 346 -19.66 1.69 -9.28
C PRO A 346 -19.37 0.20 -9.14
N GLU A 347 -19.96 -0.62 -9.99
CA GLU A 347 -19.86 -2.08 -9.99
C GLU A 347 -18.47 -2.61 -10.38
N VAL A 348 -17.65 -1.82 -11.05
CA VAL A 348 -16.30 -2.23 -11.50
C VAL A 348 -15.15 -1.47 -10.82
N ARG A 349 -15.46 -0.60 -9.85
CA ARG A 349 -14.45 0.20 -9.13
C ARG A 349 -13.40 -0.67 -8.43
N SER A 350 -13.85 -1.71 -7.72
CA SER A 350 -12.96 -2.63 -7.01
C SER A 350 -12.04 -3.36 -7.98
N THR A 351 -12.57 -3.81 -9.12
CA THR A 351 -11.77 -4.48 -10.16
C THR A 351 -10.73 -3.52 -10.75
N ALA A 352 -11.13 -2.29 -11.06
CA ALA A 352 -10.21 -1.29 -11.62
C ALA A 352 -9.06 -0.97 -10.65
N LEU A 353 -9.36 -0.83 -9.35
CA LEU A 353 -8.34 -0.58 -8.34
C LEU A 353 -7.44 -1.81 -8.11
N SER A 354 -8.00 -3.02 -8.17
CA SER A 354 -7.19 -4.25 -8.07
C SER A 354 -6.20 -4.38 -9.23
N VAL A 355 -6.61 -4.00 -10.45
CA VAL A 355 -5.71 -3.94 -11.60
C VAL A 355 -4.61 -2.91 -11.37
N GLN A 356 -4.96 -1.72 -10.86
CA GLN A 356 -3.99 -0.68 -10.49
C GLN A 356 -2.94 -1.22 -9.53
N TYR A 357 -3.36 -1.82 -8.42
CA TYR A 357 -2.45 -2.36 -7.40
C TYR A 357 -1.60 -3.53 -7.91
N ALA A 358 -2.13 -4.37 -8.80
CA ALA A 358 -1.33 -5.44 -9.42
C ALA A 358 -0.19 -4.86 -10.28
N ILE A 359 -0.47 -3.80 -11.05
CA ILE A 359 0.52 -3.11 -11.88
C ILE A 359 1.54 -2.36 -10.99
N GLU A 360 1.09 -1.65 -9.96
CA GLU A 360 1.95 -1.01 -8.96
C GLU A 360 2.87 -2.02 -8.27
N SER A 361 2.36 -3.20 -7.89
CA SER A 361 3.15 -4.26 -7.27
C SER A 361 4.24 -4.79 -8.19
N ALA A 362 3.96 -4.90 -9.49
CA ALA A 362 4.98 -5.28 -10.47
C ALA A 362 6.10 -4.22 -10.59
N GLY A 363 5.74 -2.94 -10.57
CA GLY A 363 6.71 -1.84 -10.52
C GLY A 363 7.51 -1.83 -9.21
N ALA A 364 6.82 -1.99 -8.09
CA ALA A 364 7.43 -2.06 -6.76
C ALA A 364 8.49 -3.17 -6.65
N ALA A 365 8.25 -4.31 -7.29
CA ALA A 365 9.16 -5.43 -7.29
C ALA A 365 10.48 -5.14 -8.04
N LEU A 366 10.43 -4.36 -9.10
CA LEU A 366 11.61 -4.07 -9.93
C LEU A 366 12.48 -2.95 -9.37
N ALA A 367 11.89 -1.96 -8.71
CA ALA A 367 12.57 -0.74 -8.31
C ALA A 367 13.78 -0.97 -7.39
N PRO A 368 13.69 -1.75 -6.28
CA PRO A 368 14.84 -1.99 -5.41
C PRO A 368 15.98 -2.75 -6.09
N PHE A 369 15.64 -3.68 -6.98
CA PHE A 369 16.62 -4.45 -7.75
C PHE A 369 17.40 -3.58 -8.74
N ILE A 370 16.69 -2.74 -9.51
CA ILE A 370 17.33 -1.79 -10.44
C ILE A 370 18.24 -0.83 -9.67
N ALA A 371 17.77 -0.29 -8.53
CA ALA A 371 18.57 0.58 -7.69
C ALA A 371 19.80 -0.15 -7.14
N GLY A 372 19.69 -1.42 -6.71
CA GLY A 372 20.79 -2.23 -6.26
C GLY A 372 21.85 -2.46 -7.35
N ILE A 373 21.45 -2.74 -8.60
CA ILE A 373 22.39 -2.89 -9.74
C ILE A 373 23.15 -1.57 -9.97
N ILE A 374 22.45 -0.43 -9.94
CA ILE A 374 23.10 0.88 -10.12
C ILE A 374 24.07 1.14 -8.97
N ALA A 375 23.65 0.87 -7.72
CA ALA A 375 24.47 1.09 -6.54
C ALA A 375 25.74 0.24 -6.54
N THR A 376 25.69 -1.00 -7.03
CA THR A 376 26.89 -1.86 -7.16
C THR A 376 27.95 -1.28 -8.11
N ASN A 377 27.52 -0.53 -9.13
CA ASN A 377 28.42 0.05 -10.15
C ASN A 377 28.70 1.55 -9.95
N ALA A 378 28.00 2.20 -9.01
CA ALA A 378 28.13 3.63 -8.71
C ALA A 378 28.02 3.84 -7.19
N THR A 379 27.06 4.68 -6.73
CA THR A 379 26.76 4.89 -5.32
C THR A 379 25.26 4.75 -5.07
N LEU A 380 24.85 4.55 -3.80
CA LEU A 380 23.44 4.51 -3.42
C LEU A 380 22.75 5.86 -3.67
N GLY A 381 23.42 6.97 -3.41
CA GLY A 381 22.91 8.30 -3.71
C GLY A 381 22.60 8.48 -5.19
N VAL A 382 23.49 8.02 -6.09
CA VAL A 382 23.25 8.02 -7.55
C VAL A 382 22.08 7.09 -7.91
N ALA A 383 22.02 5.90 -7.34
CA ALA A 383 20.94 4.95 -7.60
C ALA A 383 19.57 5.53 -7.20
N ILE A 384 19.47 6.09 -5.98
CA ILE A 384 18.24 6.73 -5.48
C ILE A 384 17.85 7.90 -6.39
N LEU A 385 18.81 8.76 -6.75
CA LEU A 385 18.56 9.91 -7.60
C LEU A 385 18.04 9.49 -8.98
N VAL A 386 18.78 8.63 -9.67
CA VAL A 386 18.48 8.24 -11.05
C VAL A 386 17.14 7.52 -11.13
N VAL A 387 16.91 6.51 -10.28
CA VAL A 387 15.68 5.73 -10.32
C VAL A 387 14.47 6.59 -9.92
N SER A 388 14.58 7.38 -8.86
CA SER A 388 13.44 8.19 -8.40
C SER A 388 13.11 9.33 -9.35
N ILE A 389 14.12 10.06 -9.84
CA ILE A 389 13.87 11.22 -10.73
C ILE A 389 13.35 10.75 -12.09
N SER A 390 13.94 9.69 -12.69
CA SER A 390 13.45 9.16 -13.96
C SER A 390 12.00 8.66 -13.85
N ALA A 391 11.67 7.96 -12.75
CA ALA A 391 10.31 7.50 -12.51
C ALA A 391 9.33 8.68 -12.34
N TRP A 392 9.66 9.71 -11.56
CA TRP A 392 8.80 10.88 -11.40
C TRP A 392 8.67 11.74 -12.66
N ILE A 393 9.68 11.78 -13.55
CA ILE A 393 9.55 12.40 -14.87
C ILE A 393 8.50 11.65 -15.70
N LEU A 394 8.57 10.31 -15.73
CA LEU A 394 7.58 9.49 -16.42
C LEU A 394 6.18 9.66 -15.79
N ASP A 395 6.09 9.69 -14.47
CA ASP A 395 4.86 9.98 -13.75
C ASP A 395 4.24 11.31 -14.17
N ALA A 396 5.01 12.39 -14.15
CA ALA A 396 4.54 13.71 -14.56
C ALA A 396 4.06 13.72 -16.01
N LEU A 397 4.76 13.00 -16.90
CA LEU A 397 4.34 12.83 -18.30
C LEU A 397 2.97 12.14 -18.38
N PHE A 398 2.80 10.98 -17.72
CA PHE A 398 1.53 10.24 -17.77
C PHE A 398 0.40 10.95 -17.05
N PHE A 399 0.66 11.70 -15.98
CA PHE A 399 -0.32 12.61 -15.39
C PHE A 399 -0.71 13.72 -16.38
N GLY A 400 0.24 14.30 -17.12
CA GLY A 400 -0.04 15.28 -18.14
C GLY A 400 -0.92 14.73 -19.27
N LEU A 401 -0.69 13.50 -19.70
CA LEU A 401 -1.53 12.79 -20.68
C LEU A 401 -2.92 12.49 -20.09
N THR A 402 -2.99 12.02 -18.86
CA THR A 402 -4.25 11.77 -18.14
C THR A 402 -5.07 13.04 -18.02
N ALA A 403 -4.45 14.17 -17.64
CA ALA A 403 -5.14 15.45 -17.50
C ALA A 403 -5.81 15.95 -18.81
N ARG A 404 -5.32 15.50 -19.96
CA ARG A 404 -5.93 15.83 -21.26
C ARG A 404 -7.20 15.03 -21.54
N VAL A 405 -7.24 13.76 -21.14
CA VAL A 405 -8.32 12.82 -21.53
C VAL A 405 -9.36 12.61 -20.41
N ILE A 406 -9.01 12.75 -19.14
CA ILE A 406 -9.87 12.45 -18.01
C ILE A 406 -11.19 13.23 -17.97
N PRO A 407 -11.28 14.52 -18.42
CA PRO A 407 -12.56 15.22 -18.46
C PRO A 407 -13.60 14.56 -19.37
N ALA A 408 -13.16 14.01 -20.50
CA ALA A 408 -14.04 13.30 -21.43
C ALA A 408 -14.55 11.98 -20.82
N ASP A 409 -13.68 11.22 -20.17
CA ASP A 409 -14.05 9.97 -19.53
C ASP A 409 -15.00 10.20 -18.33
N ILE A 410 -14.80 11.27 -17.54
CA ILE A 410 -15.72 11.67 -16.46
C ILE A 410 -17.08 12.07 -17.02
N SER A 411 -17.11 12.88 -18.11
CA SER A 411 -18.38 13.30 -18.72
C SER A 411 -19.17 12.11 -19.29
N THR A 412 -18.48 11.18 -19.92
CA THR A 412 -19.05 9.93 -20.43
C THR A 412 -19.65 9.09 -19.28
N LEU A 413 -18.93 8.92 -18.18
CA LEU A 413 -19.45 8.21 -17.02
C LEU A 413 -20.70 8.87 -16.46
N ARG A 414 -20.67 10.19 -16.28
CA ARG A 414 -21.83 10.93 -15.76
C ARG A 414 -23.05 10.83 -16.66
N SER A 415 -22.89 10.85 -18.00
CA SER A 415 -23.98 10.63 -18.94
C SER A 415 -24.58 9.22 -18.82
N GLN A 416 -23.72 8.20 -18.73
CA GLN A 416 -24.16 6.81 -18.52
C GLN A 416 -24.95 6.63 -17.22
N LEU A 417 -24.50 7.25 -16.13
CA LEU A 417 -25.20 7.18 -14.84
C LEU A 417 -26.55 7.90 -14.88
N ARG A 418 -26.66 9.05 -15.57
CA ARG A 418 -27.93 9.74 -15.76
C ARG A 418 -28.92 8.92 -16.59
N GLN A 419 -28.47 8.35 -17.70
CA GLN A 419 -29.31 7.50 -18.54
C GLN A 419 -29.86 6.31 -17.77
N ARG A 420 -29.04 5.62 -16.98
CA ARG A 420 -29.51 4.52 -16.12
C ARG A 420 -30.53 4.97 -15.08
N ALA A 421 -30.30 6.14 -14.45
CA ALA A 421 -31.24 6.67 -13.48
C ALA A 421 -32.60 7.03 -14.13
N GLU A 422 -32.60 7.53 -15.36
CA GLU A 422 -33.81 7.81 -16.14
C GLU A 422 -34.55 6.52 -16.51
N GLU A 423 -33.83 5.49 -16.96
CA GLU A 423 -34.37 4.16 -17.27
C GLU A 423 -35.04 3.51 -16.03
N GLU A 424 -34.34 3.53 -14.87
CA GLU A 424 -34.90 3.01 -13.61
C GLU A 424 -36.12 3.78 -13.10
N MET A 425 -36.19 5.10 -13.31
CA MET A 425 -37.40 5.90 -12.96
C MET A 425 -38.59 5.58 -13.86
N LEU A 426 -38.34 5.25 -15.11
CA LEU A 426 -39.42 4.85 -16.06
C LEU A 426 -39.94 3.43 -15.79
N GLU A 427 -39.09 2.55 -15.25
CA GLU A 427 -39.48 1.17 -14.89
C GLU A 427 -40.16 1.04 -13.52
N GLN A 428 -40.08 2.07 -12.65
CA GLN A 428 -40.85 2.05 -11.39
C GLN A 428 -42.35 2.18 -11.69
N PRO A 429 -43.19 1.19 -11.30
CA PRO A 429 -44.62 1.31 -11.52
C PRO A 429 -45.12 2.54 -10.75
N THR A 430 -45.80 3.44 -11.47
CA THR A 430 -46.52 4.54 -10.84
C THR A 430 -47.50 3.93 -9.82
N ASN A 431 -47.20 4.08 -8.55
CA ASN A 431 -48.09 3.65 -7.47
C ASN A 431 -49.47 4.30 -7.70
N PRO A 432 -50.52 3.55 -7.89
CA PRO A 432 -51.84 4.17 -8.01
C PRO A 432 -52.14 4.92 -6.72
N THR A 433 -52.40 6.22 -6.85
CA THR A 433 -52.89 7.05 -5.76
C THR A 433 -53.98 6.27 -4.98
N PRO A 434 -53.91 6.22 -3.64
CA PRO A 434 -54.98 5.62 -2.87
C PRO A 434 -56.26 6.42 -3.13
N ASN A 435 -57.30 5.73 -3.62
CA ASN A 435 -58.63 6.28 -3.79
C ASN A 435 -59.10 6.89 -2.46
N PRO A 436 -59.56 8.14 -2.42
CA PRO A 436 -60.15 8.72 -1.22
C PRO A 436 -61.58 8.08 -1.06
N THR A 437 -61.70 7.23 -0.06
CA THR A 437 -63.00 6.86 0.49
C THR A 437 -63.22 7.50 1.83
#